data_6e8e538e745a0ef2b9a35080642b2583
#
_entry.id   6e8e538e745a0ef2b9a35080642b2583
#
_cell.length_a   1.000
_cell.length_b   1.000
_cell.length_c   1.000
_cell.angle_alpha   90.00
_cell.angle_beta   90.00
_cell.angle_gamma   90.00
#
_symmetry.space_group_name_H-M   'P 1'
#
loop_
_entity.id
_entity.type
_entity.pdbx_description
1 polymer ?
#
loop_
_entity_poly.entity_id
_entity_poly.type
_entity_poly.pdbx_seq_one_letter_code
_entity_poly.pdbx_strand_id
1 'polypeptide(L)'
;MTLRFFTLGMTATFGAAWLFAVVLPFFKTRELKPVPYVEAIDEKTGVYFPKRTGQITNGAMVYAQNGCYVCHTQVVRPTYAGNDFHRDGWAGFKAHPDRGDTRRESNVFDYQGEEFAQIGLMRIGPDLSNVGARYANAAIAKNAELKEKRGDAWNDSMKISPEEMLFEHLYNPRLHVDMRWSTCPAVPFLFEKPKADEVIPSPKPEARALVGYLMSMKKDDAVPASMNYSPPKPAEK
;
A
#
# COMPACT_ATOMS: atom_id res chain seq x y z
N MET A 1 49.19 -13.14 22.18
CA MET A 1 48.05 -13.88 21.58
C MET A 1 48.59 -14.64 20.39
N THR A 2 48.52 -15.98 20.38
CA THR A 2 49.04 -16.74 19.26
C THR A 2 48.02 -16.76 18.12
N LEU A 3 48.49 -16.83 16.87
CA LEU A 3 47.63 -16.89 15.66
C LEU A 3 46.56 -17.97 15.78
N ARG A 4 46.89 -19.09 16.45
CA ARG A 4 45.95 -20.21 16.68
C ARG A 4 44.72 -19.79 17.52
N PHE A 5 44.90 -19.04 18.59
CA PHE A 5 43.77 -18.56 19.42
C PHE A 5 42.93 -17.52 18.69
N PHE A 6 43.58 -16.66 17.90
CA PHE A 6 42.87 -15.71 17.06
C PHE A 6 42.00 -16.41 16.01
N THR A 7 42.58 -17.36 15.26
CA THR A 7 41.81 -18.11 14.22
C THR A 7 40.71 -18.93 14.84
N LEU A 8 40.92 -19.59 15.98
CA LEU A 8 39.87 -20.33 16.68
C LEU A 8 38.72 -19.40 17.14
N GLY A 9 39.05 -18.25 17.70
CA GLY A 9 38.05 -17.27 18.11
C GLY A 9 37.21 -16.74 16.93
N MET A 10 37.87 -16.38 15.84
CA MET A 10 37.22 -15.95 14.59
C MET A 10 36.30 -17.03 14.02
N THR A 11 36.80 -18.27 13.91
CA THR A 11 36.00 -19.38 13.39
C THR A 11 34.80 -19.69 14.28
N ALA A 12 34.98 -19.64 15.60
CA ALA A 12 33.88 -19.88 16.53
C ALA A 12 32.80 -18.78 16.43
N THR A 13 33.18 -17.52 16.40
CA THR A 13 32.22 -16.41 16.35
C THR A 13 31.51 -16.30 15.01
N PHE A 14 32.25 -16.29 13.90
CA PHE A 14 31.64 -16.23 12.57
C PHE A 14 30.91 -17.53 12.20
N GLY A 15 31.45 -18.68 12.60
CA GLY A 15 30.79 -19.97 12.39
C GLY A 15 29.48 -20.08 13.16
N ALA A 16 29.44 -19.63 14.41
CA ALA A 16 28.22 -19.57 15.20
C ALA A 16 27.20 -18.60 14.57
N ALA A 17 27.64 -17.39 14.23
CA ALA A 17 26.75 -16.42 13.57
C ALA A 17 26.20 -16.97 12.26
N TRP A 18 27.02 -17.57 11.41
CA TRP A 18 26.59 -18.19 10.16
C TRP A 18 25.65 -19.38 10.39
N LEU A 19 25.93 -20.22 11.37
CA LEU A 19 25.07 -21.36 11.72
C LEU A 19 23.68 -20.89 12.13
N PHE A 20 23.58 -19.92 13.04
CA PHE A 20 22.30 -19.47 13.57
C PHE A 20 21.54 -18.54 12.61
N ALA A 21 22.22 -17.69 11.86
CA ALA A 21 21.58 -16.72 10.97
C ALA A 21 21.30 -17.27 9.56
N VAL A 22 22.05 -18.26 9.09
CA VAL A 22 21.94 -18.77 7.71
C VAL A 22 21.58 -20.24 7.69
N VAL A 23 22.38 -21.10 8.31
CA VAL A 23 22.21 -22.56 8.14
C VAL A 23 20.91 -23.06 8.77
N LEU A 24 20.67 -22.72 10.02
CA LEU A 24 19.44 -23.16 10.70
C LEU A 24 18.16 -22.60 10.05
N PRO A 25 18.05 -21.31 9.74
CA PRO A 25 16.92 -20.79 8.98
C PRO A 25 16.77 -21.47 7.62
N PHE A 26 17.86 -21.64 6.87
CA PHE A 26 17.82 -22.32 5.57
C PHE A 26 17.20 -23.72 5.67
N PHE A 27 17.69 -24.56 6.59
CA PHE A 27 17.13 -25.91 6.76
C PHE A 27 15.69 -25.91 7.28
N LYS A 28 15.31 -24.92 8.08
CA LYS A 28 13.94 -24.77 8.58
C LYS A 28 12.96 -24.30 7.50
N THR A 29 13.43 -23.44 6.58
CA THR A 29 12.54 -22.79 5.60
C THR A 29 12.54 -23.46 4.22
N ARG A 30 13.59 -24.22 3.85
CA ARG A 30 13.71 -24.85 2.52
C ARG A 30 12.57 -25.82 2.17
N GLU A 31 11.91 -26.39 3.18
CA GLU A 31 10.80 -27.33 2.98
C GLU A 31 9.44 -26.64 3.06
N LEU A 32 9.42 -25.33 3.36
CA LEU A 32 8.19 -24.56 3.33
C LEU A 32 7.70 -24.49 1.88
N LYS A 33 6.58 -25.14 1.65
CA LYS A 33 5.91 -25.05 0.35
C LYS A 33 5.33 -23.66 0.23
N PRO A 34 5.43 -23.01 -0.95
CA PRO A 34 4.67 -21.81 -1.22
C PRO A 34 3.21 -22.05 -0.90
N VAL A 35 2.56 -21.10 -0.23
CA VAL A 35 1.11 -21.18 -0.04
C VAL A 35 0.48 -21.20 -1.44
N PRO A 36 -0.17 -22.31 -1.85
CA PRO A 36 -0.73 -22.38 -3.18
C PRO A 36 -1.80 -21.30 -3.34
N TYR A 37 -1.79 -20.62 -4.48
CA TYR A 37 -2.91 -19.81 -4.88
C TYR A 37 -4.10 -20.74 -5.11
N VAL A 38 -5.07 -20.65 -4.22
CA VAL A 38 -6.37 -21.27 -4.42
C VAL A 38 -7.27 -20.14 -4.89
N GLU A 39 -7.67 -20.19 -6.17
CA GLU A 39 -8.71 -19.30 -6.66
C GLU A 39 -9.94 -19.55 -5.80
N ALA A 40 -10.39 -18.52 -5.11
CA ALA A 40 -11.47 -18.65 -4.15
C ALA A 40 -12.74 -19.10 -4.91
N ILE A 41 -13.06 -20.39 -4.83
CA ILE A 41 -14.34 -20.92 -5.26
C ILE A 41 -15.45 -20.39 -4.34
N ASP A 42 -15.09 -19.91 -3.18
CA ASP A 42 -15.98 -19.30 -2.20
C ASP A 42 -15.29 -18.05 -1.63
N GLU A 43 -15.97 -16.90 -1.69
CA GLU A 43 -15.52 -15.60 -1.16
C GLU A 43 -15.11 -15.67 0.32
N LYS A 44 -15.47 -16.73 1.04
CA LYS A 44 -15.14 -16.96 2.44
C LYS A 44 -13.80 -17.64 2.68
N THR A 45 -13.18 -18.24 1.68
CA THR A 45 -11.91 -18.97 1.86
C THR A 45 -10.66 -18.12 1.72
N GLY A 46 -10.82 -16.88 1.27
CA GLY A 46 -9.93 -15.76 1.55
C GLY A 46 -8.45 -15.91 1.27
N VAL A 47 -8.03 -16.58 0.22
CA VAL A 47 -6.68 -16.36 -0.28
C VAL A 47 -6.72 -15.14 -1.19
N TYR A 48 -6.40 -13.99 -0.61
CA TYR A 48 -6.25 -12.76 -1.36
C TYR A 48 -4.99 -12.84 -2.23
N PHE A 49 -5.17 -12.80 -3.53
CA PHE A 49 -4.12 -12.58 -4.49
C PHE A 49 -4.41 -11.27 -5.22
N PRO A 50 -3.65 -10.20 -4.95
CA PRO A 50 -3.87 -8.96 -5.65
C PRO A 50 -3.60 -9.18 -7.15
N LYS A 51 -4.63 -9.12 -7.98
CA LYS A 51 -4.45 -9.12 -9.44
C LYS A 51 -3.81 -7.79 -9.82
N ARG A 52 -2.48 -7.81 -10.01
CA ARG A 52 -1.76 -6.64 -10.48
C ARG A 52 -1.77 -6.63 -11.99
N THR A 53 -2.51 -5.68 -12.56
CA THR A 53 -2.47 -5.42 -14.01
C THR A 53 -1.14 -4.79 -14.40
N GLY A 54 -0.76 -4.86 -15.68
CA GLY A 54 0.43 -4.18 -16.20
C GLY A 54 0.44 -2.67 -15.91
N GLN A 55 -0.72 -2.04 -15.85
CA GLN A 55 -0.85 -0.64 -15.48
C GLN A 55 -0.45 -0.39 -14.02
N ILE A 56 -0.84 -1.25 -13.08
CA ILE A 56 -0.46 -1.15 -11.67
C ILE A 56 1.06 -1.35 -11.54
N THR A 57 1.63 -2.32 -12.23
CA THR A 57 3.09 -2.55 -12.25
C THR A 57 3.83 -1.33 -12.79
N ASN A 58 3.37 -0.74 -13.90
CA ASN A 58 3.93 0.50 -14.42
C ASN A 58 3.80 1.66 -13.44
N GLY A 59 2.68 1.76 -12.73
CA GLY A 59 2.46 2.76 -11.69
C GLY A 59 3.43 2.63 -10.52
N ALA A 60 3.75 1.40 -10.10
CA ALA A 60 4.77 1.13 -9.09
C ALA A 60 6.17 1.60 -9.54
N MET A 61 6.49 1.42 -10.82
CA MET A 61 7.74 1.93 -11.40
C MET A 61 7.76 3.47 -11.41
N VAL A 62 6.66 4.11 -11.82
CA VAL A 62 6.54 5.58 -11.80
C VAL A 62 6.69 6.12 -10.37
N TYR A 63 6.09 5.44 -9.38
CA TYR A 63 6.23 5.77 -7.96
C TYR A 63 7.70 5.74 -7.51
N ALA A 64 8.42 4.68 -7.86
CA ALA A 64 9.85 4.53 -7.53
C ALA A 64 10.72 5.59 -8.23
N GLN A 65 10.52 5.78 -9.54
CA GLN A 65 11.31 6.72 -10.35
C GLN A 65 11.16 8.17 -9.89
N ASN A 66 10.00 8.53 -9.35
CA ASN A 66 9.74 9.89 -8.83
C ASN A 66 10.11 10.03 -7.35
N GLY A 67 10.71 9.02 -6.72
CA GLY A 67 11.21 9.10 -5.35
C GLY A 67 10.13 9.25 -4.28
N CYS A 68 8.88 8.87 -4.57
CA CYS A 68 7.76 9.00 -3.63
C CYS A 68 8.02 8.23 -2.32
N TYR A 69 8.76 7.11 -2.40
CA TYR A 69 9.16 6.27 -1.28
C TYR A 69 10.11 6.97 -0.28
N VAL A 70 10.73 8.08 -0.68
CA VAL A 70 11.59 8.87 0.24
C VAL A 70 10.75 9.51 1.34
N CYS A 71 9.56 10.02 0.99
CA CYS A 71 8.68 10.74 1.92
C CYS A 71 7.51 9.90 2.44
N HIS A 72 7.20 8.79 1.76
CA HIS A 72 6.06 7.93 2.09
C HIS A 72 6.49 6.50 2.34
N THR A 73 5.93 5.88 3.35
CA THR A 73 6.03 4.43 3.57
C THR A 73 4.80 3.71 3.03
N GLN A 74 4.94 2.41 2.80
CA GLN A 74 3.88 1.49 2.43
C GLN A 74 3.89 0.28 3.37
N VAL A 75 3.93 0.55 4.67
CA VAL A 75 3.98 -0.48 5.70
C VAL A 75 3.25 -0.04 6.95
N VAL A 76 2.27 -0.81 7.37
CA VAL A 76 1.65 -0.70 8.69
C VAL A 76 2.50 -1.54 9.64
N ARG A 77 3.25 -0.88 10.51
CA ARG A 77 4.14 -1.54 11.48
C ARG A 77 3.33 -2.31 12.50
N PRO A 78 3.90 -3.40 13.05
CA PRO A 78 3.33 -4.09 14.20
C PRO A 78 3.13 -3.15 15.39
N THR A 79 2.13 -3.43 16.19
CA THR A 79 1.75 -2.58 17.34
C THR A 79 2.86 -2.39 18.37
N TYR A 80 3.78 -3.35 18.49
CA TYR A 80 4.97 -3.21 19.34
C TYR A 80 6.06 -2.28 18.76
N ALA A 81 6.01 -2.01 17.44
CA ALA A 81 7.01 -1.19 16.74
C ALA A 81 6.51 0.22 16.42
N GLY A 82 5.20 0.48 16.57
CA GLY A 82 4.64 1.79 16.30
C GLY A 82 3.12 1.85 16.45
N ASN A 83 2.58 3.07 16.33
CA ASN A 83 1.15 3.34 16.53
C ASN A 83 0.35 3.37 15.22
N ASP A 84 0.83 2.73 14.17
CA ASP A 84 0.24 2.80 12.82
C ASP A 84 -1.16 2.21 12.76
N PHE A 85 -1.36 1.12 13.51
CA PHE A 85 -2.64 0.42 13.62
C PHE A 85 -3.78 1.32 14.15
N HIS A 86 -3.45 2.32 14.98
CA HIS A 86 -4.41 3.22 15.59
C HIS A 86 -4.55 4.56 14.85
N ARG A 87 -3.74 4.78 13.82
CA ARG A 87 -3.89 5.97 12.98
C ARG A 87 -5.05 5.78 12.02
N ASP A 88 -5.90 6.81 11.93
CA ASP A 88 -7.11 6.75 11.11
C ASP A 88 -6.79 6.41 9.64
N GLY A 89 -7.45 5.38 9.16
CA GLY A 89 -7.36 4.90 7.79
C GLY A 89 -6.00 4.33 7.36
N TRP A 90 -5.00 4.19 8.25
CA TRP A 90 -3.70 3.64 7.84
C TRP A 90 -3.71 2.13 7.70
N ALA A 91 -4.20 1.45 8.71
CA ALA A 91 -4.20 -0.02 8.79
C ALA A 91 -5.46 -0.66 8.17
N GLY A 92 -6.42 0.12 7.78
CA GLY A 92 -7.80 -0.25 7.43
C GLY A 92 -8.77 0.64 8.20
N PHE A 93 -10.04 0.23 8.29
CA PHE A 93 -11.08 0.96 9.00
C PHE A 93 -11.65 0.15 10.16
N LYS A 94 -11.88 0.82 11.29
CA LYS A 94 -12.47 0.19 12.48
C LYS A 94 -13.93 -0.20 12.26
N ALA A 95 -14.63 0.54 11.45
CA ALA A 95 -16.06 0.36 11.17
C ALA A 95 -16.31 0.28 9.66
N HIS A 96 -15.86 -0.82 9.03
CA HIS A 96 -16.22 -1.09 7.65
C HIS A 96 -17.68 -1.53 7.58
N PRO A 97 -18.52 -0.99 6.68
CA PRO A 97 -19.96 -1.27 6.64
C PRO A 97 -20.31 -2.77 6.60
N ASP A 98 -19.57 -3.53 5.81
CA ASP A 98 -19.88 -4.94 5.55
C ASP A 98 -19.03 -5.93 6.38
N ARG A 99 -17.88 -5.49 6.92
CA ARG A 99 -16.87 -6.40 7.49
C ARG A 99 -16.43 -6.03 8.92
N GLY A 100 -16.95 -4.95 9.49
CA GLY A 100 -16.59 -4.51 10.82
C GLY A 100 -15.17 -3.95 10.91
N ASP A 101 -14.35 -4.44 11.83
CA ASP A 101 -12.96 -3.97 11.97
C ASP A 101 -12.05 -4.68 10.94
N THR A 102 -11.59 -3.92 9.94
CA THR A 102 -10.72 -4.42 8.88
C THR A 102 -9.25 -4.05 9.09
N ARG A 103 -8.92 -3.43 10.22
CA ARG A 103 -7.54 -3.01 10.49
C ARG A 103 -6.62 -4.20 10.66
N ARG A 104 -5.46 -4.12 10.02
CA ARG A 104 -4.41 -5.13 10.10
C ARG A 104 -3.01 -4.55 9.88
N GLU A 105 -2.02 -5.19 10.43
CA GLU A 105 -0.61 -4.91 10.17
C GLU A 105 -0.23 -5.37 8.75
N SER A 106 0.88 -4.84 8.22
CA SER A 106 1.42 -5.34 6.97
C SER A 106 2.09 -6.70 7.15
N ASN A 107 1.90 -7.56 6.17
CA ASN A 107 2.56 -8.85 6.10
C ASN A 107 3.10 -9.09 4.68
N VAL A 108 3.74 -10.23 4.46
CA VAL A 108 4.38 -10.59 3.18
C VAL A 108 3.41 -10.64 2.00
N PHE A 109 2.14 -10.93 2.26
CA PHE A 109 1.13 -11.02 1.21
C PHE A 109 0.71 -9.65 0.65
N ASP A 110 0.94 -8.57 1.39
CA ASP A 110 0.71 -7.21 0.88
C ASP A 110 1.62 -6.85 -0.28
N TYR A 111 2.79 -7.49 -0.35
CA TYR A 111 3.82 -7.25 -1.37
C TYR A 111 3.87 -8.36 -2.41
N GLN A 112 2.96 -9.32 -2.34
CA GLN A 112 2.94 -10.43 -3.28
C GLN A 112 2.66 -9.93 -4.71
N GLY A 113 3.48 -10.38 -5.66
CA GLY A 113 3.41 -9.95 -7.05
C GLY A 113 4.13 -8.62 -7.34
N GLU A 114 4.78 -8.01 -6.34
CA GLU A 114 5.71 -6.91 -6.56
C GLU A 114 7.13 -7.42 -6.80
N GLU A 115 7.85 -6.78 -7.73
CA GLU A 115 9.27 -7.07 -7.94
C GLU A 115 10.10 -6.62 -6.73
N PHE A 116 9.73 -5.48 -6.14
CA PHE A 116 10.32 -4.92 -4.93
C PHE A 116 9.25 -4.43 -3.97
N ALA A 117 9.33 -4.81 -2.71
CA ALA A 117 8.52 -4.22 -1.66
C ALA A 117 8.93 -2.76 -1.42
N GLN A 118 8.12 -1.81 -1.87
CA GLN A 118 8.39 -0.38 -1.76
C GLN A 118 8.02 0.15 -0.37
N ILE A 119 8.65 -0.40 0.67
CA ILE A 119 8.33 -0.08 2.08
C ILE A 119 8.48 1.42 2.38
N GLY A 120 9.45 2.08 1.74
CA GLY A 120 9.73 3.51 1.93
C GLY A 120 10.77 3.79 3.00
N LEU A 121 11.30 5.03 3.01
CA LEU A 121 12.41 5.44 3.89
C LEU A 121 11.91 6.26 5.09
N MET A 122 11.05 7.22 4.86
CA MET A 122 10.60 8.19 5.86
C MET A 122 9.10 8.40 5.80
N ARG A 123 8.56 9.06 6.81
CA ARG A 123 7.15 9.45 6.93
C ARG A 123 7.01 10.96 7.06
N ILE A 124 7.56 11.69 6.10
CA ILE A 124 7.30 13.13 5.93
C ILE A 124 5.83 13.30 5.53
N GLY A 125 5.37 12.47 4.59
CA GLY A 125 3.96 12.28 4.30
C GLY A 125 3.36 11.06 5.04
N PRO A 126 2.04 10.85 4.93
CA PRO A 126 1.36 9.69 5.53
C PRO A 126 1.81 8.38 4.88
N ASP A 127 1.63 7.27 5.61
CA ASP A 127 1.75 5.93 5.04
C ASP A 127 0.72 5.69 3.94
N LEU A 128 1.11 5.01 2.86
CA LEU A 128 0.26 4.79 1.69
C LEU A 128 -0.33 3.36 1.60
N SER A 129 -0.08 2.48 2.58
CA SER A 129 -0.58 1.10 2.55
C SER A 129 -2.09 0.98 2.34
N ASN A 130 -2.85 1.98 2.74
CA ASN A 130 -4.32 2.03 2.61
C ASN A 130 -4.81 3.29 1.90
N VAL A 131 -3.98 3.88 1.04
CA VAL A 131 -4.30 5.16 0.40
C VAL A 131 -5.52 5.05 -0.51
N GLY A 132 -5.67 3.97 -1.26
CA GLY A 132 -6.81 3.76 -2.15
C GLY A 132 -8.14 3.73 -1.40
N ALA A 133 -8.21 3.04 -0.26
CA ALA A 133 -9.42 3.03 0.55
C ALA A 133 -9.68 4.38 1.24
N ARG A 134 -8.62 5.09 1.69
CA ARG A 134 -8.77 6.45 2.25
C ARG A 134 -9.36 7.44 1.24
N TYR A 135 -8.84 7.45 0.01
CA TYR A 135 -9.35 8.34 -1.04
C TYR A 135 -10.77 7.95 -1.47
N ALA A 136 -11.09 6.66 -1.53
CA ALA A 136 -12.45 6.21 -1.78
C ALA A 136 -13.43 6.75 -0.74
N ASN A 137 -13.11 6.63 0.56
CA ASN A 137 -13.94 7.17 1.64
C ASN A 137 -13.99 8.70 1.63
N ALA A 138 -12.88 9.38 1.35
CA ALA A 138 -12.83 10.82 1.24
C ALA A 138 -13.73 11.33 0.09
N ALA A 139 -13.73 10.66 -1.05
CA ALA A 139 -14.61 10.98 -2.17
C ALA A 139 -16.10 10.80 -1.81
N ILE A 140 -16.45 9.73 -1.10
CA ILE A 140 -17.81 9.52 -0.60
C ILE A 140 -18.24 10.67 0.31
N ALA A 141 -17.42 11.01 1.30
CA ALA A 141 -17.71 12.11 2.24
C ALA A 141 -17.83 13.45 1.50
N LYS A 142 -16.91 13.74 0.57
CA LYS A 142 -16.92 14.96 -0.23
C LYS A 142 -18.16 15.08 -1.10
N ASN A 143 -18.55 14.00 -1.75
CA ASN A 143 -19.77 13.97 -2.57
C ASN A 143 -21.03 14.15 -1.72
N ALA A 144 -21.08 13.59 -0.52
CA ALA A 144 -22.20 13.81 0.40
C ALA A 144 -22.30 15.30 0.80
N GLU A 145 -21.18 15.95 1.17
CA GLU A 145 -21.10 17.37 1.48
C GLU A 145 -21.56 18.25 0.30
N LEU A 146 -21.09 17.93 -0.92
CA LEU A 146 -21.47 18.66 -2.13
C LEU A 146 -22.94 18.51 -2.46
N LYS A 147 -23.49 17.30 -2.27
CA LYS A 147 -24.91 17.04 -2.47
C LYS A 147 -25.76 17.85 -1.49
N GLU A 148 -25.38 17.89 -0.23
CA GLU A 148 -26.07 18.69 0.80
C GLU A 148 -26.04 20.19 0.45
N LYS A 149 -24.88 20.71 0.05
CA LYS A 149 -24.72 22.14 -0.32
C LYS A 149 -25.48 22.54 -1.58
N ARG A 150 -25.64 21.65 -2.54
CA ARG A 150 -26.29 21.95 -3.84
C ARG A 150 -27.77 21.61 -3.90
N GLY A 151 -28.28 20.79 -2.98
CA GLY A 151 -29.67 20.37 -2.96
C GLY A 151 -30.14 19.83 -4.30
N ASP A 152 -31.24 20.37 -4.81
CA ASP A 152 -31.85 19.96 -6.08
C ASP A 152 -30.98 20.22 -7.33
N ALA A 153 -29.98 21.08 -7.23
CA ALA A 153 -29.02 21.33 -8.31
C ALA A 153 -27.95 20.22 -8.45
N TRP A 154 -27.91 19.26 -7.51
CA TRP A 154 -26.98 18.14 -7.57
C TRP A 154 -27.37 17.14 -8.65
N ASN A 155 -26.38 16.67 -9.41
CA ASN A 155 -26.54 15.54 -10.32
C ASN A 155 -25.28 14.66 -10.32
N ASP A 156 -25.41 13.44 -10.85
CA ASP A 156 -24.35 12.44 -10.81
C ASP A 156 -23.09 12.81 -11.61
N SER A 157 -23.22 13.72 -12.60
CA SER A 157 -22.04 14.21 -13.34
C SER A 157 -21.14 15.13 -12.53
N MET A 158 -21.61 15.59 -11.37
CA MET A 158 -20.85 16.43 -10.44
C MET A 158 -20.08 15.62 -9.39
N LYS A 159 -20.19 14.29 -9.42
CA LYS A 159 -19.44 13.43 -8.50
C LYS A 159 -17.96 13.53 -8.78
N ILE A 160 -17.21 13.73 -7.71
CA ILE A 160 -15.74 13.68 -7.72
C ILE A 160 -15.32 12.25 -7.46
N SER A 161 -14.48 11.70 -8.33
CA SER A 161 -13.91 10.38 -8.14
C SER A 161 -12.67 10.43 -7.21
N PRO A 162 -12.32 9.33 -6.53
CA PRO A 162 -11.10 9.27 -5.75
C PRO A 162 -9.84 9.45 -6.61
N GLU A 163 -9.88 9.02 -7.87
CA GLU A 163 -8.80 9.21 -8.84
C GLU A 163 -8.59 10.70 -9.16
N GLU A 164 -9.67 11.46 -9.37
CA GLU A 164 -9.59 12.91 -9.59
C GLU A 164 -8.95 13.64 -8.41
N MET A 165 -9.31 13.26 -7.18
CA MET A 165 -8.69 13.81 -5.97
C MET A 165 -7.18 13.49 -5.90
N LEU A 166 -6.77 12.30 -6.35
CA LEU A 166 -5.35 11.93 -6.43
C LEU A 166 -4.62 12.71 -7.55
N PHE A 167 -5.24 12.88 -8.71
CA PHE A 167 -4.66 13.70 -9.78
C PHE A 167 -4.46 15.13 -9.33
N GLU A 168 -5.42 15.72 -8.63
CA GLU A 168 -5.31 17.06 -8.07
C GLU A 168 -4.14 17.15 -7.07
N HIS A 169 -4.04 16.18 -6.16
CA HIS A 169 -2.93 16.09 -5.20
C HIS A 169 -1.56 15.96 -5.89
N LEU A 170 -1.45 15.13 -6.91
CA LEU A 170 -0.20 14.94 -7.65
C LEU A 170 0.17 16.18 -8.47
N TYR A 171 -0.81 16.81 -9.12
CA TYR A 171 -0.56 18.01 -9.90
C TYR A 171 -0.04 19.15 -9.02
N ASN A 172 -0.77 19.48 -7.95
CA ASN A 172 -0.31 20.40 -6.92
C ASN A 172 -1.17 20.30 -5.65
N PRO A 173 -0.67 19.64 -4.59
CA PRO A 173 -1.44 19.43 -3.36
C PRO A 173 -1.90 20.76 -2.70
N ARG A 174 -1.20 21.87 -2.95
CA ARG A 174 -1.49 23.18 -2.37
C ARG A 174 -2.64 23.94 -3.06
N LEU A 175 -3.23 23.37 -4.10
CA LEU A 175 -4.48 23.89 -4.68
C LEU A 175 -5.65 23.74 -3.69
N HIS A 176 -5.64 22.69 -2.87
CA HIS A 176 -6.60 22.54 -1.79
C HIS A 176 -6.32 23.49 -0.63
N VAL A 177 -7.36 24.18 -0.18
CA VAL A 177 -7.26 25.12 0.94
C VAL A 177 -6.72 24.45 2.19
N ASP A 178 -7.20 23.24 2.48
CA ASP A 178 -6.83 22.46 3.66
C ASP A 178 -5.42 21.85 3.56
N MET A 179 -4.79 21.89 2.38
CA MET A 179 -3.47 21.32 2.13
C MET A 179 -2.42 22.35 1.72
N ARG A 180 -2.69 23.64 1.93
CA ARG A 180 -1.71 24.70 1.62
C ARG A 180 -0.39 24.57 2.36
N TRP A 181 -0.40 23.91 3.50
CA TRP A 181 0.76 23.57 4.32
C TRP A 181 1.58 22.37 3.81
N SER A 182 1.08 21.64 2.81
CA SER A 182 1.70 20.41 2.33
C SER A 182 3.12 20.64 1.82
N THR A 183 4.05 19.84 2.31
CA THR A 183 5.43 19.76 1.83
C THR A 183 5.59 18.78 0.66
N CYS A 184 4.52 18.05 0.29
CA CYS A 184 4.56 17.16 -0.85
C CYS A 184 4.91 17.96 -2.12
N PRO A 185 5.94 17.54 -2.89
CA PRO A 185 6.27 18.21 -4.15
C PRO A 185 5.14 18.02 -5.16
N ALA A 186 4.87 19.07 -5.92
CA ALA A 186 4.02 18.98 -7.10
C ALA A 186 4.78 18.26 -8.23
N VAL A 187 4.07 17.45 -9.00
CA VAL A 187 4.64 16.71 -10.14
C VAL A 187 3.94 17.05 -11.46
N PRO A 188 3.92 18.36 -11.84
CA PRO A 188 3.17 18.82 -13.00
C PRO A 188 3.68 18.25 -14.32
N PHE A 189 4.91 17.73 -14.37
CA PHE A 189 5.50 17.09 -15.55
C PHE A 189 4.82 15.76 -15.92
N LEU A 190 4.04 15.16 -15.00
CA LEU A 190 3.20 13.99 -15.28
C LEU A 190 1.85 14.35 -15.94
N PHE A 191 1.64 15.61 -16.23
CA PHE A 191 0.43 16.14 -16.84
C PHE A 191 0.74 16.80 -18.18
N GLU A 192 -0.28 16.94 -19.01
CA GLU A 192 -0.19 17.69 -20.27
C GLU A 192 0.00 19.19 -20.00
N LYS A 193 0.29 19.94 -21.04
CA LYS A 193 0.36 21.40 -20.91
C LYS A 193 -1.03 21.93 -20.57
N PRO A 194 -1.14 22.83 -19.56
CA PRO A 194 -2.42 23.42 -19.19
C PRO A 194 -3.01 24.22 -20.34
N LYS A 195 -4.30 24.06 -20.60
CA LYS A 195 -5.09 24.92 -21.47
C LYS A 195 -5.65 26.10 -20.66
N ALA A 196 -6.07 27.17 -21.36
CA ALA A 196 -6.46 28.43 -20.72
C ALA A 196 -7.53 28.26 -19.62
N ASP A 197 -8.42 27.29 -19.77
CA ASP A 197 -9.57 27.09 -18.87
C ASP A 197 -9.43 25.87 -17.94
N GLU A 198 -8.27 25.17 -17.98
CA GLU A 198 -8.03 23.97 -17.16
C GLU A 198 -7.29 24.33 -15.87
N VAL A 199 -7.91 24.09 -14.72
CA VAL A 199 -7.25 24.20 -13.41
C VAL A 199 -6.26 23.04 -13.20
N ILE A 200 -6.65 21.85 -13.65
CA ILE A 200 -5.81 20.65 -13.62
C ILE A 200 -5.76 20.10 -15.05
N PRO A 201 -4.58 20.08 -15.66
CA PRO A 201 -4.42 19.54 -17.01
C PRO A 201 -4.67 18.04 -17.07
N SER A 202 -4.95 17.54 -18.25
CA SER A 202 -5.14 16.11 -18.49
C SER A 202 -3.92 15.28 -18.04
N PRO A 203 -4.12 14.20 -17.27
CA PRO A 203 -3.02 13.34 -16.81
C PRO A 203 -2.44 12.55 -17.98
N LYS A 204 -1.11 12.45 -18.05
CA LYS A 204 -0.38 11.57 -18.95
C LYS A 204 -0.57 10.09 -18.55
N PRO A 205 -0.22 9.14 -19.42
CA PRO A 205 -0.30 7.70 -19.11
C PRO A 205 0.42 7.32 -17.81
N GLU A 206 1.56 7.96 -17.52
CA GLU A 206 2.35 7.74 -16.31
C GLU A 206 1.59 8.17 -15.05
N ALA A 207 0.93 9.32 -15.09
CA ALA A 207 0.09 9.77 -13.96
C ALA A 207 -1.09 8.81 -13.73
N ARG A 208 -1.72 8.34 -14.81
CA ARG A 208 -2.82 7.36 -14.72
C ARG A 208 -2.36 6.04 -14.14
N ALA A 209 -1.19 5.57 -14.56
CA ALA A 209 -0.58 4.35 -14.02
C ALA A 209 -0.27 4.51 -12.53
N LEU A 210 0.33 5.65 -12.14
CA LEU A 210 0.63 5.96 -10.73
C LEU A 210 -0.65 6.01 -9.89
N VAL A 211 -1.70 6.69 -10.34
CA VAL A 211 -2.98 6.74 -9.63
C VAL A 211 -3.61 5.34 -9.54
N GLY A 212 -3.57 4.55 -10.62
CA GLY A 212 -4.02 3.15 -10.59
C GLY A 212 -3.28 2.31 -9.54
N TYR A 213 -1.96 2.49 -9.43
CA TYR A 213 -1.15 1.86 -8.40
C TYR A 213 -1.57 2.30 -6.99
N LEU A 214 -1.68 3.61 -6.74
CA LEU A 214 -2.10 4.15 -5.44
C LEU A 214 -3.49 3.66 -5.05
N MET A 215 -4.43 3.62 -5.98
CA MET A 215 -5.79 3.13 -5.76
C MET A 215 -5.85 1.61 -5.49
N SER A 216 -4.86 0.86 -5.92
CA SER A 216 -4.75 -0.57 -5.64
C SER A 216 -4.28 -0.88 -4.20
N MET A 217 -3.72 0.12 -3.50
CA MET A 217 -3.23 -0.05 -2.13
C MET A 217 -4.35 0.06 -1.11
N LYS A 218 -4.85 -1.09 -0.68
CA LYS A 218 -5.96 -1.23 0.27
C LYS A 218 -5.63 -2.24 1.35
N LYS A 219 -6.00 -1.93 2.59
CA LYS A 219 -5.84 -2.82 3.76
C LYS A 219 -7.11 -3.54 4.17
N ASP A 220 -8.22 -3.11 3.62
CA ASP A 220 -9.53 -3.70 3.87
C ASP A 220 -9.75 -5.06 3.20
N ASP A 221 -8.86 -5.48 2.29
CA ASP A 221 -8.88 -6.84 1.77
C ASP A 221 -8.28 -7.83 2.77
N ALA A 222 -8.95 -8.97 2.95
CA ALA A 222 -8.44 -10.03 3.81
C ALA A 222 -7.20 -10.68 3.20
N VAL A 223 -6.15 -10.83 3.99
CA VAL A 223 -4.93 -11.56 3.60
C VAL A 223 -4.63 -12.64 4.63
N PRO A 224 -3.90 -13.72 4.26
CA PRO A 224 -3.47 -14.70 5.23
C PRO A 224 -2.66 -14.07 6.36
N ALA A 225 -2.95 -14.45 7.61
CA ALA A 225 -2.27 -13.92 8.79
C ALA A 225 -0.82 -14.44 8.93
N SER A 226 -0.47 -15.49 8.22
CA SER A 226 0.83 -16.18 8.34
C SER A 226 1.26 -16.75 6.99
N MET A 227 2.57 -16.85 6.76
CA MET A 227 3.14 -17.52 5.59
C MET A 227 2.80 -19.02 5.53
N ASN A 228 2.45 -19.61 6.66
CA ASN A 228 2.02 -21.01 6.77
C ASN A 228 0.50 -21.16 6.71
N TYR A 229 -0.20 -20.11 6.25
CA TYR A 229 -1.64 -20.18 6.12
C TYR A 229 -2.04 -21.32 5.17
N SER A 230 -2.83 -22.23 5.68
CA SER A 230 -3.54 -23.22 4.88
C SER A 230 -5.03 -22.88 4.94
N PRO A 231 -5.69 -22.70 3.79
CA PRO A 231 -7.12 -22.45 3.82
C PRO A 231 -7.82 -23.60 4.56
N PRO A 232 -8.87 -23.33 5.32
CA PRO A 232 -9.65 -24.40 5.96
C PRO A 232 -10.11 -25.38 4.89
N LYS A 233 -10.00 -26.68 5.19
CA LYS A 233 -10.51 -27.71 4.29
C LYS A 233 -11.98 -27.44 4.02
N PRO A 234 -12.46 -27.55 2.75
CA PRO A 234 -13.87 -27.48 2.48
C PRO A 234 -14.60 -28.44 3.40
N ALA A 235 -15.68 -27.99 4.03
CA ALA A 235 -16.51 -28.89 4.81
C ALA A 235 -16.96 -30.05 3.91
N GLU A 236 -16.58 -31.27 4.25
CA GLU A 236 -17.10 -32.46 3.58
C GLU A 236 -18.62 -32.42 3.71
N LYS A 237 -19.29 -32.39 2.55
CA LYS A 237 -20.76 -32.39 2.45
C LYS A 237 -21.26 -33.81 2.64
#